data_7b0360a735d5147232bf223a07d47cf2
#
_entry.id   7b0360a735d5147232bf223a07d47cf2
#
_cell.length_a   1.000
_cell.length_b   1.000
_cell.length_c   1.000
_cell.angle_alpha   90.00
_cell.angle_beta   90.00
_cell.angle_gamma   90.00
#
_symmetry.space_group_name_H-M   'P 1'
#
loop_
_entity.id
_entity.type
_entity.pdbx_description
1 polymer ?
#
loop_
_entity_poly.entity_id
_entity_poly.type
_entity_poly.pdbx_seq_one_letter_code
_entity_poly.pdbx_strand_id
1 'polypeptide(L)'
;IIAAGVLGLIITPFFSRVVRFFPAVVTGSIITVIGLSLMPVAAGWITGQATIMVDGAAQPNPNFASLGNIGLALFTLVVVLILSKIAVLSRLAVLLGLAVGTLVAIALGNVDFTPISEASIFAFPQPFAFGMPLFEMGAIISMFIVILVIMVETTADILAVGEVVGTKVDARRVGNGLRADMISTAIAPIFNGFPASAFAQNVGLVALTGIKSRFAVAAGGVILLVLGLSPMAA
;
A
#
# COMPACT_ATOMS: atom_id res chain seq x y z
N ILE A 1 10.03 -7.62 -14.33
CA ILE A 1 9.07 -7.96 -13.27
C ILE A 1 8.36 -9.28 -13.58
N ILE A 2 7.73 -9.47 -14.77
CA ILE A 2 7.00 -10.71 -15.15
C ILE A 2 7.86 -11.96 -14.89
N ALA A 3 9.07 -12.01 -15.46
CA ALA A 3 9.98 -13.14 -15.29
C ALA A 3 10.33 -13.39 -13.81
N ALA A 4 10.57 -12.32 -13.04
CA ALA A 4 10.87 -12.42 -11.62
C ALA A 4 9.66 -12.93 -10.81
N GLY A 5 8.44 -12.51 -11.12
CA GLY A 5 7.21 -13.03 -10.54
C GLY A 5 7.02 -14.53 -10.80
N VAL A 6 7.27 -14.98 -12.02
CA VAL A 6 7.24 -16.41 -12.37
C VAL A 6 8.32 -17.21 -11.61
N LEU A 7 9.54 -16.69 -11.50
CA LEU A 7 10.59 -17.29 -10.68
C LEU A 7 10.17 -17.36 -9.20
N GLY A 8 9.54 -16.32 -8.68
CA GLY A 8 8.98 -16.30 -7.34
C GLY A 8 7.93 -17.39 -7.12
N LEU A 9 7.05 -17.64 -8.09
CA LEU A 9 6.09 -18.75 -8.04
C LEU A 9 6.77 -20.12 -7.92
N ILE A 10 7.85 -20.33 -8.67
CA ILE A 10 8.62 -21.59 -8.66
C ILE A 10 9.28 -21.79 -7.29
N ILE A 11 9.76 -20.72 -6.66
CA ILE A 11 10.44 -20.78 -5.35
C ILE A 11 9.46 -20.87 -4.17
N THR A 12 8.24 -20.42 -4.32
CA THR A 12 7.24 -20.36 -3.22
C THR A 12 7.12 -21.67 -2.41
N PRO A 13 7.08 -22.89 -3.00
CA PRO A 13 6.99 -24.13 -2.23
C PRO A 13 8.20 -24.39 -1.34
N PHE A 14 9.35 -23.90 -1.74
CA PHE A 14 10.59 -24.01 -0.95
C PHE A 14 10.62 -22.92 0.12
N PHE A 15 10.25 -21.71 -0.24
CA PHE A 15 10.25 -20.55 0.66
C PHE A 15 9.24 -20.71 1.81
N SER A 16 8.09 -21.30 1.58
CA SER A 16 7.09 -21.53 2.63
C SER A 16 7.59 -22.41 3.79
N ARG A 17 8.65 -23.22 3.58
CA ARG A 17 9.29 -23.99 4.62
C ARG A 17 10.19 -23.15 5.55
N VAL A 18 10.56 -21.95 5.11
CA VAL A 18 11.40 -21.01 5.87
C VAL A 18 10.60 -20.38 7.02
N VAL A 19 9.26 -20.47 7.01
CA VAL A 19 8.35 -19.96 8.08
C VAL A 19 8.82 -20.37 9.48
N ARG A 20 9.38 -21.58 9.65
CA ARG A 20 9.90 -22.05 10.93
C ARG A 20 11.01 -21.17 11.54
N PHE A 21 11.66 -20.34 10.71
CA PHE A 21 12.71 -19.43 11.15
C PHE A 21 12.19 -18.01 11.46
N PHE A 22 10.86 -17.83 11.44
CA PHE A 22 10.19 -16.56 11.75
C PHE A 22 9.48 -16.66 13.13
N PRO A 23 10.22 -16.68 14.24
CA PRO A 23 9.59 -16.51 15.56
C PRO A 23 8.97 -15.11 15.65
N ALA A 24 8.02 -14.93 16.59
CA ALA A 24 7.27 -13.68 16.76
C ALA A 24 8.18 -12.43 16.89
N VAL A 25 9.36 -12.58 17.49
CA VAL A 25 10.34 -11.48 17.60
C VAL A 25 10.84 -11.03 16.24
N VAL A 26 11.16 -11.97 15.33
CA VAL A 26 11.64 -11.62 13.97
C VAL A 26 10.51 -10.95 13.19
N THR A 27 9.31 -11.49 13.22
CA THR A 27 8.13 -10.91 12.59
C THR A 27 7.86 -9.49 13.10
N GLY A 28 7.85 -9.28 14.41
CA GLY A 28 7.66 -7.97 15.02
C GLY A 28 8.76 -6.97 14.65
N SER A 29 10.03 -7.42 14.59
CA SER A 29 11.15 -6.57 14.19
C SER A 29 11.02 -6.11 12.74
N ILE A 30 10.64 -7.01 11.81
CA ILE A 30 10.43 -6.67 10.39
C ILE A 30 9.34 -5.62 10.26
N ILE A 31 8.18 -5.82 10.89
CA ILE A 31 7.06 -4.87 10.85
C ILE A 31 7.45 -3.52 11.43
N THR A 32 8.22 -3.50 12.53
CA THR A 32 8.72 -2.26 13.12
C THR A 32 9.65 -1.51 12.16
N VAL A 33 10.58 -2.22 11.51
CA VAL A 33 11.48 -1.62 10.51
C VAL A 33 10.69 -1.07 9.32
N ILE A 34 9.68 -1.79 8.82
CA ILE A 34 8.81 -1.32 7.74
C ILE A 34 8.10 -0.02 8.19
N GLY A 35 7.50 -0.01 9.38
CA GLY A 35 6.84 1.18 9.93
C GLY A 35 7.78 2.39 10.02
N LEU A 36 8.98 2.19 10.51
CA LEU A 36 10.00 3.25 10.59
C LEU A 36 10.46 3.74 9.22
N SER A 37 10.61 2.84 8.24
CA SER A 37 11.02 3.19 6.87
C SER A 37 9.96 4.01 6.12
N LEU A 38 8.71 3.95 6.53
CA LEU A 38 7.61 4.74 5.96
C LEU A 38 7.49 6.15 6.56
N MET A 39 8.12 6.43 7.70
CA MET A 39 8.06 7.76 8.32
C MET A 39 8.59 8.88 7.41
N PRO A 40 9.73 8.73 6.70
CA PRO A 40 10.18 9.74 5.73
C PRO A 40 9.19 9.94 4.59
N VAL A 41 8.52 8.88 4.12
CA VAL A 41 7.49 8.95 3.08
C VAL A 41 6.30 9.77 3.57
N ALA A 42 5.81 9.48 4.77
CA ALA A 42 4.73 10.25 5.40
C ALA A 42 5.13 11.72 5.60
N ALA A 43 6.35 11.97 6.06
CA ALA A 43 6.87 13.33 6.19
C ALA A 43 6.88 14.04 4.82
N GLY A 44 7.32 13.37 3.75
CA GLY A 44 7.30 13.92 2.40
C GLY A 44 5.89 14.28 1.91
N TRP A 45 4.90 13.45 2.22
CA TRP A 45 3.50 13.76 1.87
C TRP A 45 2.94 14.94 2.67
N ILE A 46 3.33 15.08 3.93
CA ILE A 46 2.91 16.20 4.79
C ILE A 46 3.57 17.51 4.32
N THR A 47 4.86 17.48 4.03
CA THR A 47 5.61 18.68 3.63
C THR A 47 5.40 19.05 2.17
N GLY A 48 4.98 18.11 1.34
CA GLY A 48 4.87 18.28 -0.10
C GLY A 48 6.24 18.18 -0.81
N GLN A 49 6.25 18.38 -2.12
CA GLN A 49 7.48 18.37 -2.90
C GLN A 49 8.26 19.66 -2.68
N ALA A 50 9.57 19.52 -2.46
CA ALA A 50 10.45 20.68 -2.26
C ALA A 50 10.59 21.55 -3.54
N THR A 51 10.43 20.93 -4.71
CA THR A 51 10.50 21.60 -6.01
C THR A 51 9.26 21.29 -6.83
N ILE A 52 8.80 22.30 -7.59
CA ILE A 52 7.72 22.17 -8.58
C ILE A 52 8.27 22.57 -9.94
N MET A 53 7.69 22.01 -11.00
CA MET A 53 8.03 22.39 -12.39
C MET A 53 7.15 23.56 -12.79
N VAL A 54 7.76 24.70 -13.04
CA VAL A 54 7.09 25.90 -13.56
C VAL A 54 7.76 26.26 -14.89
N ASP A 55 6.99 26.29 -15.96
CA ASP A 55 7.48 26.59 -17.32
C ASP A 55 8.67 25.71 -17.76
N GLY A 56 8.68 24.44 -17.35
CA GLY A 56 9.75 23.49 -17.67
C GLY A 56 11.02 23.62 -16.83
N ALA A 57 11.08 24.54 -15.88
CA ALA A 57 12.19 24.70 -14.94
C ALA A 57 11.80 24.25 -13.51
N ALA A 58 12.72 23.57 -12.83
CA ALA A 58 12.53 23.19 -11.45
C ALA A 58 12.70 24.45 -10.55
N GLN A 59 11.64 24.84 -9.86
CA GLN A 59 11.63 25.95 -8.93
C GLN A 59 11.31 25.50 -7.51
N PRO A 60 11.82 26.19 -6.46
CA PRO A 60 11.45 25.90 -5.08
C PRO A 60 9.93 26.04 -4.90
N ASN A 61 9.32 25.06 -4.25
CA ASN A 61 7.89 25.11 -3.95
C ASN A 61 7.64 26.05 -2.76
N PRO A 62 6.96 27.19 -2.92
CA PRO A 62 6.68 28.12 -1.83
C PRO A 62 5.81 27.51 -0.73
N ASN A 63 5.06 26.45 -1.02
CA ASN A 63 4.21 25.74 -0.06
C ASN A 63 4.92 24.55 0.58
N PHE A 64 6.21 24.32 0.30
CA PHE A 64 6.96 23.25 0.93
C PHE A 64 7.03 23.48 2.45
N ALA A 65 6.70 22.44 3.22
CA ALA A 65 6.70 22.44 4.68
C ALA A 65 5.89 23.61 5.31
N SER A 66 4.86 24.09 4.61
CA SER A 66 4.04 25.18 5.14
C SER A 66 3.36 24.78 6.46
N LEU A 67 3.22 25.75 7.37
CA LEU A 67 2.51 25.53 8.64
C LEU A 67 1.06 25.08 8.42
N GLY A 68 0.43 25.48 7.32
CA GLY A 68 -0.89 25.04 6.93
C GLY A 68 -0.94 23.54 6.65
N ASN A 69 -0.02 23.01 5.85
CA ASN A 69 0.07 21.58 5.52
C ASN A 69 0.37 20.74 6.76
N ILE A 70 1.34 21.16 7.57
CA ILE A 70 1.69 20.48 8.82
C ILE A 70 0.53 20.53 9.80
N GLY A 71 -0.13 21.69 9.93
CA GLY A 71 -1.29 21.88 10.80
C GLY A 71 -2.46 21.00 10.40
N LEU A 72 -2.78 20.91 9.11
CA LEU A 72 -3.83 20.03 8.58
C LEU A 72 -3.54 18.55 8.84
N ALA A 73 -2.29 18.13 8.64
CA ALA A 73 -1.86 16.75 8.90
C ALA A 73 -1.99 16.40 10.39
N LEU A 74 -1.50 17.27 11.28
CA LEU A 74 -1.62 17.08 12.74
C LEU A 74 -3.10 17.09 13.18
N PHE A 75 -3.90 18.01 12.65
CA PHE A 75 -5.34 18.05 12.91
C PHE A 75 -6.00 16.73 12.52
N THR A 76 -5.77 16.25 11.30
CA THR A 76 -6.34 14.99 10.81
C THR A 76 -5.90 13.81 11.69
N LEU A 77 -4.61 13.74 12.07
CA LEU A 77 -4.11 12.71 12.97
C LEU A 77 -4.82 12.74 14.33
N VAL A 78 -4.95 13.93 14.93
CA VAL A 78 -5.65 14.09 16.22
C VAL A 78 -7.11 13.66 16.11
N VAL A 79 -7.80 14.03 15.03
CA VAL A 79 -9.18 13.58 14.77
C VAL A 79 -9.25 12.06 14.71
N VAL A 80 -8.37 11.39 13.95
CA VAL A 80 -8.31 9.92 13.90
C VAL A 80 -8.10 9.32 15.28
N LEU A 81 -7.16 9.85 16.07
CA LEU A 81 -6.87 9.36 17.42
C LEU A 81 -8.07 9.55 18.37
N ILE A 82 -8.76 10.67 18.31
CA ILE A 82 -9.98 10.90 19.11
C ILE A 82 -11.08 9.92 18.70
N LEU A 83 -11.36 9.80 17.40
CA LEU A 83 -12.39 8.89 16.88
C LEU A 83 -12.07 7.42 17.21
N SER A 84 -10.81 7.03 17.24
CA SER A 84 -10.39 5.67 17.61
C SER A 84 -10.68 5.32 19.06
N LYS A 85 -10.84 6.31 19.95
CA LYS A 85 -11.20 6.11 21.36
C LYS A 85 -12.71 6.00 21.59
N ILE A 86 -13.53 6.40 20.62
CA ILE A 86 -14.99 6.33 20.71
C ILE A 86 -15.44 4.96 20.19
N ALA A 87 -15.97 4.12 21.06
CA ALA A 87 -16.28 2.70 20.75
C ALA A 87 -17.14 2.52 19.48
N VAL A 88 -18.11 3.39 19.23
CA VAL A 88 -18.98 3.32 18.05
C VAL A 88 -18.27 3.73 16.77
N LEU A 89 -17.35 4.71 16.85
CA LEU A 89 -16.65 5.31 15.69
C LEU A 89 -15.27 4.68 15.44
N SER A 90 -14.73 3.92 16.39
CA SER A 90 -13.37 3.38 16.31
C SER A 90 -13.12 2.53 15.06
N ARG A 91 -14.15 1.78 14.61
CA ARG A 91 -14.06 0.96 13.38
C ARG A 91 -13.96 1.79 12.10
N LEU A 92 -14.45 3.01 12.12
CA LEU A 92 -14.46 3.94 10.99
C LEU A 92 -13.52 5.13 11.21
N ALA A 93 -12.74 5.13 12.29
CA ALA A 93 -11.95 6.28 12.73
C ALA A 93 -11.03 6.83 11.64
N VAL A 94 -10.35 5.96 10.91
CA VAL A 94 -9.45 6.37 9.82
C VAL A 94 -10.25 6.97 8.65
N LEU A 95 -11.33 6.31 8.23
CA LEU A 95 -12.18 6.80 7.13
C LEU A 95 -12.81 8.15 7.48
N LEU A 96 -13.38 8.26 8.68
CA LEU A 96 -13.99 9.50 9.14
C LEU A 96 -12.96 10.62 9.33
N GLY A 97 -11.77 10.28 9.85
CA GLY A 97 -10.68 11.24 9.97
C GLY A 97 -10.21 11.76 8.62
N LEU A 98 -10.08 10.86 7.63
CA LEU A 98 -9.76 11.24 6.26
C LEU A 98 -10.84 12.15 5.67
N ALA A 99 -12.12 11.80 5.83
CA ALA A 99 -13.24 12.61 5.35
C ALA A 99 -13.25 14.02 6.00
N VAL A 100 -13.07 14.10 7.32
CA VAL A 100 -12.99 15.39 8.03
C VAL A 100 -11.77 16.18 7.58
N GLY A 101 -10.60 15.57 7.47
CA GLY A 101 -9.39 16.22 6.97
C GLY A 101 -9.56 16.78 5.57
N THR A 102 -10.18 16.00 4.67
CA THR A 102 -10.48 16.44 3.29
C THR A 102 -11.47 17.61 3.27
N LEU A 103 -12.54 17.56 4.07
CA LEU A 103 -13.50 18.68 4.17
C LEU A 103 -12.84 19.96 4.66
N VAL A 104 -11.93 19.86 5.65
CA VAL A 104 -11.16 21.02 6.11
C VAL A 104 -10.21 21.52 5.04
N ALA A 105 -9.53 20.63 4.30
CA ALA A 105 -8.68 21.00 3.19
C ALA A 105 -9.44 21.74 2.08
N ILE A 106 -10.66 21.30 1.77
CA ILE A 106 -11.56 21.99 0.82
C ILE A 106 -11.93 23.38 1.35
N ALA A 107 -12.32 23.48 2.62
CA ALA A 107 -12.69 24.77 3.24
C ALA A 107 -11.52 25.77 3.27
N LEU A 108 -10.28 25.28 3.36
CA LEU A 108 -9.07 26.08 3.29
C LEU A 108 -8.61 26.42 1.86
N GLY A 109 -9.30 25.89 0.83
CA GLY A 109 -8.94 26.11 -0.57
C GLY A 109 -7.69 25.35 -1.03
N ASN A 110 -7.27 24.32 -0.30
CA ASN A 110 -6.07 23.54 -0.58
C ASN A 110 -6.33 22.33 -1.51
N VAL A 111 -7.52 22.23 -2.10
CA VAL A 111 -7.90 21.13 -2.98
C VAL A 111 -8.15 21.67 -4.38
N ASP A 112 -7.42 21.11 -5.34
CA ASP A 112 -7.64 21.35 -6.77
C ASP A 112 -8.55 20.26 -7.33
N PHE A 113 -9.71 20.65 -7.84
CA PHE A 113 -10.69 19.75 -8.46
C PHE A 113 -10.53 19.63 -9.98
N THR A 114 -9.62 20.39 -10.58
CA THR A 114 -9.39 20.37 -12.04
C THR A 114 -9.10 18.97 -12.58
N PRO A 115 -8.20 18.16 -11.94
CA PRO A 115 -7.94 16.81 -12.43
C PRO A 115 -9.17 15.91 -12.43
N ILE A 116 -10.08 16.12 -11.45
CA ILE A 116 -11.33 15.34 -11.35
C ILE A 116 -12.31 15.72 -12.46
N SER A 117 -12.41 17.02 -12.79
CA SER A 117 -13.34 17.51 -13.81
C SER A 117 -12.92 17.10 -15.22
N GLU A 118 -11.64 16.89 -15.45
CA GLU A 118 -11.07 16.49 -16.76
C GLU A 118 -10.96 14.97 -16.90
N ALA A 119 -11.03 14.22 -15.80
CA ALA A 119 -10.90 12.77 -15.80
C ALA A 119 -12.15 12.09 -16.38
N SER A 120 -11.94 11.04 -17.16
CA SER A 120 -13.03 10.18 -17.62
C SER A 120 -13.61 9.37 -16.48
N ILE A 121 -14.94 9.18 -16.47
CA ILE A 121 -15.63 8.36 -15.48
C ILE A 121 -15.18 6.90 -15.56
N PHE A 122 -14.89 6.42 -16.78
CA PHE A 122 -14.49 5.04 -17.02
C PHE A 122 -13.34 5.00 -18.03
N ALA A 123 -12.28 4.27 -17.68
CA ALA A 123 -11.20 3.95 -18.60
C ALA A 123 -10.68 2.55 -18.32
N PHE A 124 -10.39 1.81 -19.37
CA PHE A 124 -9.76 0.51 -19.23
C PHE A 124 -8.23 0.66 -19.26
N PRO A 125 -7.51 0.07 -18.29
CA PRO A 125 -6.05 0.13 -18.30
C PRO A 125 -5.51 -0.50 -19.60
N GLN A 126 -4.71 0.26 -20.36
CA GLN A 126 -4.13 -0.25 -21.59
C GLN A 126 -3.01 -1.23 -21.27
N PRO A 127 -3.09 -2.50 -21.75
CA PRO A 127 -1.99 -3.43 -21.60
C PRO A 127 -0.75 -2.92 -22.31
N PHE A 128 0.43 -3.05 -21.66
CA PHE A 128 1.73 -2.70 -22.22
C PHE A 128 1.83 -1.26 -22.75
N ALA A 129 1.22 -0.27 -22.05
CA ALA A 129 1.23 1.13 -22.47
C ALA A 129 2.65 1.71 -22.62
N PHE A 130 3.65 1.16 -21.92
CA PHE A 130 5.06 1.55 -22.05
C PHE A 130 5.83 0.72 -23.10
N GLY A 131 5.15 -0.09 -23.90
CA GLY A 131 5.76 -0.97 -24.89
C GLY A 131 5.86 -2.44 -24.44
N MET A 132 6.28 -3.29 -25.37
CA MET A 132 6.43 -4.73 -25.10
C MET A 132 7.55 -5.02 -24.10
N PRO A 133 7.39 -6.06 -23.24
CA PRO A 133 8.39 -6.39 -22.23
C PRO A 133 9.75 -6.74 -22.84
N LEU A 134 10.79 -6.10 -22.35
CA LEU A 134 12.17 -6.44 -22.65
C LEU A 134 12.72 -7.35 -21.55
N PHE A 135 13.35 -8.46 -21.95
CA PHE A 135 13.92 -9.44 -21.02
C PHE A 135 15.44 -9.26 -20.97
N GLU A 136 15.90 -8.41 -20.05
CA GLU A 136 17.32 -8.19 -19.78
C GLU A 136 17.72 -8.96 -18.52
N MET A 137 18.79 -9.76 -18.60
CA MET A 137 19.21 -10.64 -17.51
C MET A 137 19.55 -9.85 -16.23
N GLY A 138 20.23 -8.71 -16.34
CA GLY A 138 20.58 -7.87 -15.19
C GLY A 138 19.33 -7.34 -14.48
N ALA A 139 18.36 -6.86 -15.24
CA ALA A 139 17.08 -6.39 -14.68
C ALA A 139 16.27 -7.52 -14.05
N ILE A 140 16.30 -8.74 -14.64
CA ILE A 140 15.61 -9.91 -14.08
C ILE A 140 16.23 -10.30 -12.74
N ILE A 141 17.57 -10.36 -12.65
CA ILE A 141 18.27 -10.71 -11.41
C ILE A 141 17.99 -9.64 -10.32
N SER A 142 18.11 -8.37 -10.65
CA SER A 142 17.84 -7.28 -9.71
C SER A 142 16.40 -7.35 -9.19
N MET A 143 15.45 -7.54 -10.08
CA MET A 143 14.03 -7.66 -9.70
C MET A 143 13.75 -8.94 -8.92
N PHE A 144 14.46 -10.03 -9.19
CA PHE A 144 14.34 -11.27 -8.44
C PHE A 144 14.80 -11.10 -6.98
N ILE A 145 15.87 -10.33 -6.74
CA ILE A 145 16.28 -9.97 -5.36
C ILE A 145 15.16 -9.21 -4.64
N VAL A 146 14.51 -8.25 -5.33
CA VAL A 146 13.36 -7.52 -4.78
C VAL A 146 12.21 -8.50 -4.43
N ILE A 147 11.92 -9.46 -5.30
CA ILE A 147 10.91 -10.50 -5.05
C ILE A 147 11.23 -11.31 -3.78
N LEU A 148 12.48 -11.66 -3.54
CA LEU A 148 12.87 -12.37 -2.32
C LEU A 148 12.58 -11.53 -1.07
N VAL A 149 12.84 -10.22 -1.13
CA VAL A 149 12.51 -9.29 -0.03
C VAL A 149 11.00 -9.22 0.18
N ILE A 150 10.22 -9.08 -0.89
CA ILE A 150 8.75 -9.09 -0.84
C ILE A 150 8.23 -10.39 -0.21
N MET A 151 8.77 -11.54 -0.56
CA MET A 151 8.37 -12.83 0.03
C MET A 151 8.63 -12.89 1.55
N VAL A 152 9.73 -12.29 2.02
CA VAL A 152 10.02 -12.15 3.46
C VAL A 152 8.98 -11.25 4.13
N GLU A 153 8.72 -10.09 3.55
CA GLU A 153 7.74 -9.11 4.03
C GLU A 153 6.34 -9.73 4.11
N THR A 154 5.82 -10.27 3.02
CA THR A 154 4.51 -10.93 2.97
C THR A 154 4.40 -12.08 3.98
N THR A 155 5.49 -12.85 4.19
CA THR A 155 5.51 -13.90 5.21
C THR A 155 5.31 -13.31 6.61
N ALA A 156 6.01 -12.23 6.94
CA ALA A 156 5.89 -11.53 8.21
C ALA A 156 4.45 -10.99 8.41
N ASP A 157 3.87 -10.38 7.39
CA ASP A 157 2.52 -9.83 7.44
C ASP A 157 1.45 -10.91 7.64
N ILE A 158 1.55 -12.03 6.94
CA ILE A 158 0.62 -13.15 7.09
C ILE A 158 0.69 -13.72 8.52
N LEU A 159 1.90 -13.84 9.10
CA LEU A 159 2.08 -14.30 10.47
C LEU A 159 1.50 -13.30 11.47
N ALA A 160 1.76 -12.00 11.28
CA ALA A 160 1.25 -10.94 12.14
C ALA A 160 -0.29 -10.84 12.10
N VAL A 161 -0.89 -10.91 10.92
CA VAL A 161 -2.36 -10.99 10.78
C VAL A 161 -2.88 -12.23 11.48
N GLY A 162 -2.20 -13.38 11.37
CA GLY A 162 -2.56 -14.62 12.05
C GLY A 162 -2.65 -14.42 13.57
N GLU A 163 -1.69 -13.73 14.17
CA GLU A 163 -1.68 -13.40 15.60
C GLU A 163 -2.82 -12.46 15.98
N VAL A 164 -3.02 -11.38 15.23
CA VAL A 164 -4.10 -10.40 15.48
C VAL A 164 -5.49 -11.04 15.38
N VAL A 165 -5.68 -11.95 14.41
CA VAL A 165 -6.94 -12.67 14.21
C VAL A 165 -7.12 -13.81 15.23
N GLY A 166 -6.03 -14.30 15.82
CA GLY A 166 -6.03 -15.43 16.74
C GLY A 166 -6.06 -16.78 16.02
N THR A 167 -5.50 -16.86 14.80
CA THR A 167 -5.50 -18.08 14.00
C THR A 167 -4.06 -18.57 13.78
N LYS A 168 -3.82 -19.86 14.01
CA LYS A 168 -2.53 -20.48 13.70
C LYS A 168 -2.28 -20.46 12.19
N VAL A 169 -1.12 -19.95 11.82
CA VAL A 169 -0.66 -19.88 10.44
C VAL A 169 0.38 -20.98 10.23
N ASP A 170 0.09 -21.88 9.30
CA ASP A 170 0.98 -22.96 8.90
C ASP A 170 1.71 -22.61 7.57
N ALA A 171 2.72 -23.40 7.22
CA ALA A 171 3.49 -23.23 6.01
C ALA A 171 2.62 -23.27 4.72
N ARG A 172 1.50 -24.01 4.75
CA ARG A 172 0.57 -24.10 3.61
C ARG A 172 -0.16 -22.77 3.39
N ARG A 173 -0.61 -22.13 4.47
CA ARG A 173 -1.28 -20.82 4.40
C ARG A 173 -0.33 -19.74 3.90
N VAL A 174 0.89 -19.70 4.43
CA VAL A 174 1.93 -18.78 3.93
C VAL A 174 2.22 -19.05 2.46
N GLY A 175 2.43 -20.32 2.07
CA GLY A 175 2.66 -20.67 0.68
C GLY A 175 1.53 -20.25 -0.26
N ASN A 176 0.26 -20.32 0.18
CA ASN A 176 -0.87 -19.86 -0.61
C ASN A 176 -0.89 -18.32 -0.75
N GLY A 177 -0.57 -17.59 0.32
CA GLY A 177 -0.44 -16.14 0.27
C GLY A 177 0.68 -15.70 -0.66
N LEU A 178 1.86 -16.30 -0.52
CA LEU A 178 2.99 -16.02 -1.41
C LEU A 178 2.68 -16.33 -2.88
N ARG A 179 1.92 -17.40 -3.18
CA ARG A 179 1.48 -17.67 -4.56
C ARG A 179 0.56 -16.57 -5.08
N ALA A 180 -0.36 -16.06 -4.26
CA ALA A 180 -1.23 -14.98 -4.65
C ALA A 180 -0.43 -13.72 -5.00
N ASP A 181 0.56 -13.34 -4.18
CA ASP A 181 1.46 -12.22 -4.45
C ASP A 181 2.26 -12.40 -5.73
N MET A 182 2.82 -13.59 -5.94
CA MET A 182 3.64 -13.86 -7.11
C MET A 182 2.80 -13.91 -8.40
N ILE A 183 1.57 -14.40 -8.34
CA ILE A 183 0.62 -14.34 -9.48
C ILE A 183 0.29 -12.88 -9.78
N SER A 184 -0.03 -12.09 -8.75
CA SER A 184 -0.29 -10.65 -8.91
C SER A 184 0.92 -9.93 -9.50
N THR A 185 2.13 -10.22 -9.00
CA THR A 185 3.39 -9.67 -9.51
C THR A 185 3.68 -10.05 -10.95
N ALA A 186 3.28 -11.25 -11.40
CA ALA A 186 3.44 -11.67 -12.78
C ALA A 186 2.43 -11.00 -13.72
N ILE A 187 1.23 -10.68 -13.22
CA ILE A 187 0.14 -10.08 -14.00
C ILE A 187 0.22 -8.56 -14.02
N ALA A 188 0.56 -7.91 -12.88
CA ALA A 188 0.55 -6.47 -12.73
C ALA A 188 1.31 -5.70 -13.84
N PRO A 189 2.49 -6.13 -14.32
CA PRO A 189 3.21 -5.42 -15.37
C PRO A 189 2.51 -5.42 -16.74
N ILE A 190 1.59 -6.36 -16.98
CA ILE A 190 0.76 -6.35 -18.18
C ILE A 190 -0.09 -5.07 -18.22
N PHE A 191 -0.54 -4.62 -17.05
CA PHE A 191 -1.30 -3.40 -16.84
C PHE A 191 -0.43 -2.25 -16.31
N ASN A 192 0.89 -2.31 -16.59
CA ASN A 192 1.89 -1.29 -16.21
C ASN A 192 2.08 -1.13 -14.70
N GLY A 193 1.69 -2.12 -13.90
CA GLY A 193 1.85 -2.14 -12.45
C GLY A 193 3.23 -2.61 -12.00
N PHE A 194 3.53 -2.31 -10.74
CA PHE A 194 4.72 -2.75 -10.02
C PHE A 194 4.52 -4.14 -9.40
N PRO A 195 5.59 -4.77 -8.83
CA PRO A 195 5.43 -5.98 -8.04
C PRO A 195 4.41 -5.78 -6.92
N ALA A 196 3.55 -6.76 -6.71
CA ALA A 196 2.60 -6.77 -5.62
C ALA A 196 3.27 -7.28 -4.33
N SER A 197 2.93 -6.66 -3.20
CA SER A 197 3.29 -7.09 -1.85
C SER A 197 2.07 -7.01 -0.94
N ALA A 198 2.06 -7.79 0.13
CA ALA A 198 1.09 -7.58 1.20
C ALA A 198 1.27 -6.17 1.79
N PHE A 199 0.15 -5.53 2.12
CA PHE A 199 0.17 -4.18 2.65
C PHE A 199 0.22 -4.21 4.19
N ALA A 200 1.43 -4.18 4.75
CA ALA A 200 1.72 -4.33 6.17
C ALA A 200 0.88 -3.39 7.07
N GLN A 201 0.58 -2.19 6.61
CA GLN A 201 -0.23 -1.20 7.33
C GLN A 201 -1.64 -1.70 7.64
N ASN A 202 -2.19 -2.59 6.80
CA ASN A 202 -3.49 -3.21 7.04
C ASN A 202 -3.51 -4.13 8.26
N VAL A 203 -2.37 -4.68 8.67
CA VAL A 203 -2.25 -5.44 9.92
C VAL A 203 -2.64 -4.56 11.11
N GLY A 204 -2.10 -3.33 11.14
CA GLY A 204 -2.45 -2.33 12.14
C GLY A 204 -3.94 -1.93 12.10
N LEU A 205 -4.51 -1.77 10.89
CA LEU A 205 -5.93 -1.48 10.73
C LEU A 205 -6.82 -2.60 11.25
N VAL A 206 -6.49 -3.86 10.99
CA VAL A 206 -7.22 -5.02 11.50
C VAL A 206 -7.16 -5.05 13.03
N ALA A 207 -6.00 -4.77 13.61
CA ALA A 207 -5.84 -4.70 15.06
C ALA A 207 -6.66 -3.55 15.67
N LEU A 208 -6.65 -2.37 15.05
CA LEU A 208 -7.34 -1.18 15.53
C LEU A 208 -8.87 -1.29 15.40
N THR A 209 -9.36 -1.76 14.25
CA THR A 209 -10.79 -1.81 13.94
C THR A 209 -11.48 -3.06 14.47
N GLY A 210 -10.71 -4.13 14.74
CA GLY A 210 -11.24 -5.43 15.13
C GLY A 210 -11.99 -6.16 14.01
N ILE A 211 -11.91 -5.68 12.74
CA ILE A 211 -12.55 -6.33 11.59
C ILE A 211 -11.66 -7.48 11.12
N LYS A 212 -12.01 -8.71 11.51
CA LYS A 212 -11.22 -9.92 11.26
C LYS A 212 -11.75 -10.78 10.10
N SER A 213 -12.71 -10.28 9.33
CA SER A 213 -13.36 -11.05 8.28
C SER A 213 -12.57 -11.00 6.96
N ARG A 214 -12.21 -12.17 6.43
CA ARG A 214 -11.61 -12.29 5.08
C ARG A 214 -12.52 -11.75 3.97
N PHE A 215 -13.84 -11.79 4.18
CA PHE A 215 -14.80 -11.27 3.19
C PHE A 215 -14.79 -9.74 3.14
N ALA A 216 -14.49 -9.06 4.25
CA ALA A 216 -14.30 -7.61 4.26
C ALA A 216 -13.08 -7.22 3.40
N VAL A 217 -11.98 -7.96 3.51
CA VAL A 217 -10.78 -7.75 2.68
C VAL A 217 -11.07 -8.03 1.21
N ALA A 218 -11.77 -9.13 0.90
CA ALA A 218 -12.16 -9.46 -0.47
C ALA A 218 -13.07 -8.37 -1.08
N ALA A 219 -14.05 -7.86 -0.31
CA ALA A 219 -14.89 -6.74 -0.74
C ALA A 219 -14.07 -5.48 -1.01
N GLY A 220 -13.07 -5.19 -0.16
CA GLY A 220 -12.11 -4.11 -0.38
C GLY A 220 -11.35 -4.28 -1.71
N GLY A 221 -10.90 -5.48 -2.03
CA GLY A 221 -10.27 -5.80 -3.32
C GLY A 221 -11.19 -5.55 -4.52
N VAL A 222 -12.47 -5.93 -4.42
CA VAL A 222 -13.47 -5.65 -5.47
C VAL A 222 -13.68 -4.14 -5.63
N ILE A 223 -13.78 -3.39 -4.53
CA ILE A 223 -13.91 -1.93 -4.56
C ILE A 223 -12.69 -1.31 -5.26
N LEU A 224 -11.47 -1.75 -4.92
CA LEU A 224 -10.25 -1.27 -5.57
C LEU A 224 -10.22 -1.57 -7.07
N LEU A 225 -10.71 -2.74 -7.50
CA LEU A 225 -10.85 -3.05 -8.93
C LEU A 225 -11.81 -2.08 -9.63
N VAL A 226 -12.95 -1.78 -9.02
CA VAL A 226 -13.92 -0.83 -9.56
C VAL A 226 -13.34 0.59 -9.63
N LEU A 227 -12.66 1.03 -8.55
CA LEU A 227 -11.99 2.34 -8.52
C LEU A 227 -10.89 2.42 -9.58
N GLY A 228 -10.08 1.37 -9.76
CA GLY A 228 -9.04 1.32 -10.78
C GLY A 228 -9.55 1.39 -12.22
N LEU A 229 -10.85 1.18 -12.47
CA LEU A 229 -11.50 1.40 -13.75
C LEU A 229 -12.07 2.82 -13.90
N SER A 230 -11.99 3.65 -12.87
CA SER A 230 -12.50 5.02 -12.87
C SER A 230 -11.38 6.02 -12.59
N PRO A 231 -10.75 6.61 -13.61
CA PRO A 231 -9.74 7.65 -13.44
C PRO A 231 -10.23 8.85 -12.63
N MET A 232 -11.53 9.13 -12.66
CA MET A 232 -12.15 10.17 -11.84
C MET A 232 -12.11 9.86 -10.33
N ALA A 233 -12.05 8.56 -9.97
CA ALA A 233 -12.10 8.09 -8.57
C ALA A 233 -10.72 7.65 -8.03
N ALA A 234 -9.70 7.60 -8.91
CA ALA A 234 -8.32 7.23 -8.59
C ALA A 234 -7.46 8.48 -8.35
#